data_7cc75c505b01ddec4f98390fc02a2f4c
#
_entry.id   7cc75c505b01ddec4f98390fc02a2f4c
#
_cell.length_a   1.000
_cell.length_b   1.000
_cell.length_c   1.000
_cell.angle_alpha   90.00
_cell.angle_beta   90.00
_cell.angle_gamma   90.00
#
_symmetry.space_group_name_H-M   'P 1'
#
loop_
_entity.id
_entity.type
_entity.pdbx_description
1 polymer ?
#
loop_
_entity_poly.entity_id
_entity_poly.type
_entity_poly.pdbx_seq_one_letter_code
_entity_poly.pdbx_strand_id
1 'polypeptide(L)'
;MPCLLPTSQPRPKPPGGLRSLCLLFAFAIFFTTAISANNYQAGTIHIVAPFSRALPPISKNGAVYLTLTNHGHISDQLIGAASPIAEYAEIHTHRMEDSMMKMRKVDQVELPSNEEVAFAPGGNHIMLIGLSQTLKEGECFPLMLYFKEAGQTMVEVIVEAAGATSASHSEHDHGSPAIQAHVAIEGGKVADDQGVIKIAQGDHVTLHFSSDETHNLHIHGYDIEVEVGTGSHAMVGFIATATGRFPVEIHGASHHHALFYLEVHPK
;
A
#
# COMPACT_ATOMS: atom_id res chain seq x y z
N MET A 1 -73.81 -71.90 -28.42
CA MET A 1 -72.56 -71.22 -28.77
C MET A 1 -72.67 -69.83 -28.22
N PRO A 2 -72.16 -69.53 -27.05
CA PRO A 2 -72.16 -68.16 -26.51
C PRO A 2 -70.79 -67.49 -26.58
N CYS A 3 -70.79 -66.25 -27.03
CA CYS A 3 -69.68 -65.32 -27.03
C CYS A 3 -69.34 -64.95 -25.59
N LEU A 4 -68.07 -65.05 -25.24
CA LEU A 4 -67.47 -64.51 -24.00
C LEU A 4 -66.86 -63.15 -24.31
N LEU A 5 -67.35 -62.15 -23.61
CA LEU A 5 -66.76 -60.78 -23.58
C LEU A 5 -65.48 -60.75 -22.83
N PRO A 6 -64.48 -59.98 -23.24
CA PRO A 6 -63.26 -59.82 -22.48
C PRO A 6 -63.43 -58.83 -21.33
N THR A 7 -63.06 -59.26 -20.14
CA THR A 7 -63.02 -58.45 -18.91
C THR A 7 -61.93 -57.37 -19.00
N SER A 8 -62.31 -56.13 -18.76
CA SER A 8 -61.43 -54.98 -18.65
C SER A 8 -60.63 -55.04 -17.36
N GLN A 9 -59.34 -55.15 -17.47
CA GLN A 9 -58.44 -55.00 -16.35
C GLN A 9 -58.25 -53.52 -16.01
N PRO A 10 -58.22 -53.16 -14.69
CA PRO A 10 -57.97 -51.79 -14.27
C PRO A 10 -56.50 -51.44 -14.46
N ARG A 11 -56.24 -50.28 -15.07
CA ARG A 11 -54.92 -49.71 -15.21
C ARG A 11 -54.32 -49.36 -13.84
N PRO A 12 -53.04 -49.68 -13.60
CA PRO A 12 -52.38 -49.24 -12.34
C PRO A 12 -52.21 -47.72 -12.35
N LYS A 13 -52.52 -47.07 -11.22
CA LYS A 13 -52.24 -45.67 -10.95
C LYS A 13 -50.71 -45.40 -10.95
N PRO A 14 -50.26 -44.30 -11.53
CA PRO A 14 -48.87 -43.91 -11.44
C PRO A 14 -48.52 -43.57 -9.99
N PRO A 15 -47.30 -43.91 -9.50
CA PRO A 15 -46.86 -43.55 -8.15
C PRO A 15 -46.78 -42.03 -8.04
N GLY A 16 -47.32 -41.57 -6.90
CA GLY A 16 -47.34 -40.13 -6.55
C GLY A 16 -45.98 -39.49 -6.67
N GLY A 17 -45.96 -38.41 -7.40
CA GLY A 17 -44.75 -37.59 -7.57
C GLY A 17 -44.24 -37.10 -6.24
N LEU A 18 -43.10 -37.62 -5.89
CA LEU A 18 -42.23 -37.04 -4.87
C LEU A 18 -41.84 -35.65 -5.35
N ARG A 19 -42.48 -34.61 -4.80
CA ARG A 19 -42.09 -33.24 -5.05
C ARG A 19 -40.66 -33.07 -4.52
N SER A 20 -39.69 -33.19 -5.44
CA SER A 20 -38.30 -32.86 -5.20
C SER A 20 -38.25 -31.36 -4.88
N LEU A 21 -38.24 -31.05 -3.56
CA LEU A 21 -37.98 -29.74 -3.06
C LEU A 21 -36.46 -29.47 -3.30
N CYS A 22 -36.18 -28.93 -4.51
CA CYS A 22 -34.86 -28.35 -4.77
C CYS A 22 -34.64 -27.19 -3.79
N LEU A 23 -34.03 -27.48 -2.62
CA LEU A 23 -33.42 -26.49 -1.77
C LEU A 23 -32.27 -25.88 -2.57
N LEU A 24 -32.53 -24.75 -3.21
CA LEU A 24 -31.50 -23.85 -3.68
C LEU A 24 -30.76 -23.30 -2.44
N PHE A 25 -29.71 -24.01 -2.05
CA PHE A 25 -28.73 -23.48 -1.12
C PHE A 25 -28.03 -22.32 -1.85
N ALA A 26 -28.59 -21.12 -1.72
CA ALA A 26 -27.89 -19.90 -2.09
C ALA A 26 -26.66 -19.81 -1.19
N PHE A 27 -25.53 -20.32 -1.68
CA PHE A 27 -24.24 -20.10 -1.08
C PHE A 27 -23.91 -18.60 -1.24
N ALA A 28 -24.33 -17.82 -0.25
CA ALA A 28 -23.92 -16.45 -0.15
C ALA A 28 -22.39 -16.47 0.07
N ILE A 29 -21.64 -16.28 -1.00
CA ILE A 29 -20.22 -15.99 -0.94
C ILE A 29 -20.13 -14.63 -0.27
N PHE A 30 -19.92 -14.61 1.05
CA PHE A 30 -19.45 -13.44 1.75
C PHE A 30 -18.04 -13.16 1.21
N PHE A 31 -17.99 -12.26 0.24
CA PHE A 31 -16.74 -11.55 -0.07
C PHE A 31 -16.42 -10.73 1.17
N THR A 32 -15.62 -11.29 2.05
CA THR A 32 -14.93 -10.49 3.05
C THR A 32 -13.92 -9.64 2.28
N THR A 33 -14.30 -8.39 1.98
CA THR A 33 -13.33 -7.38 1.58
C THR A 33 -12.36 -7.26 2.74
N ALA A 34 -11.14 -7.76 2.56
CA ALA A 34 -10.06 -7.48 3.47
C ALA A 34 -9.86 -5.95 3.42
N ILE A 35 -10.22 -5.27 4.52
CA ILE A 35 -9.90 -3.87 4.72
C ILE A 35 -8.38 -3.82 4.77
N SER A 36 -7.76 -3.35 3.69
CA SER A 36 -6.33 -3.05 3.69
C SER A 36 -6.12 -1.86 4.63
N ALA A 37 -5.77 -2.14 5.87
CA ALA A 37 -5.07 -1.14 6.65
C ALA A 37 -3.86 -0.70 5.83
N ASN A 38 -3.54 0.60 5.80
CA ASN A 38 -2.37 1.14 5.08
C ASN A 38 -1.09 0.54 5.70
N ASN A 39 -0.75 -0.65 5.25
CA ASN A 39 0.41 -1.41 5.67
C ASN A 39 1.42 -1.39 4.53
N TYR A 40 2.61 -0.94 4.84
CA TYR A 40 3.74 -0.89 3.91
C TYR A 40 4.84 -1.81 4.42
N GLN A 41 5.79 -2.14 3.54
CA GLN A 41 6.92 -2.99 3.90
C GLN A 41 8.19 -2.51 3.22
N ALA A 42 9.28 -2.46 3.98
CA ALA A 42 10.64 -2.29 3.50
C ALA A 42 11.47 -3.47 3.98
N GLY A 43 11.87 -4.38 3.10
CA GLY A 43 12.53 -5.62 3.52
C GLY A 43 11.72 -6.37 4.58
N THR A 44 12.27 -6.50 5.78
CA THR A 44 11.61 -7.13 6.94
C THR A 44 10.89 -6.14 7.87
N ILE A 45 10.93 -4.85 7.55
CA ILE A 45 10.27 -3.81 8.35
C ILE A 45 8.83 -3.63 7.86
N HIS A 46 7.87 -3.88 8.73
CA HIS A 46 6.46 -3.55 8.50
C HIS A 46 6.17 -2.14 9.05
N ILE A 47 5.45 -1.36 8.27
CA ILE A 47 5.08 0.02 8.56
C ILE A 47 3.58 0.09 8.57
N VAL A 48 3.00 0.49 9.69
CA VAL A 48 1.56 0.43 9.91
C VAL A 48 1.03 1.82 10.22
N ALA A 49 -0.11 2.14 9.60
CA ALA A 49 -0.95 3.29 9.91
C ALA A 49 -0.22 4.64 9.96
N PRO A 50 0.54 5.03 8.90
CA PRO A 50 1.17 6.35 8.88
C PRO A 50 0.10 7.44 8.83
N PHE A 51 0.13 8.37 9.80
CA PHE A 51 -0.79 9.49 9.85
C PHE A 51 -0.12 10.78 10.33
N SER A 52 -0.73 11.89 9.99
CA SER A 52 -0.42 13.22 10.51
C SER A 52 -1.71 13.84 11.07
N ARG A 53 -1.60 15.00 11.68
CA ARG A 53 -2.76 15.74 12.19
C ARG A 53 -3.04 16.94 11.32
N ALA A 54 -4.33 17.24 11.13
CA ALA A 54 -4.75 18.49 10.51
C ALA A 54 -4.22 19.69 11.31
N LEU A 55 -3.77 20.70 10.60
CA LEU A 55 -3.13 21.89 11.18
C LEU A 55 -3.83 23.18 10.75
N PRO A 56 -3.77 24.21 11.60
CA PRO A 56 -4.19 25.56 11.19
C PRO A 56 -3.41 26.02 9.94
N PRO A 57 -4.02 26.83 9.05
CA PRO A 57 -3.42 27.25 7.78
C PRO A 57 -2.09 28.00 7.88
N ILE A 58 -1.80 28.59 9.04
CA ILE A 58 -0.55 29.33 9.29
C ILE A 58 0.59 28.45 9.78
N SER A 59 0.33 27.17 10.07
CA SER A 59 1.35 26.25 10.59
C SER A 59 2.38 25.93 9.51
N LYS A 60 3.65 26.07 9.87
CA LYS A 60 4.77 25.73 9.00
C LYS A 60 5.43 24.39 9.35
N ASN A 61 5.02 23.79 10.45
CA ASN A 61 5.57 22.51 10.91
C ASN A 61 4.44 21.54 11.22
N GLY A 62 4.67 20.27 10.92
CA GLY A 62 3.79 19.15 11.19
C GLY A 62 4.53 17.98 11.80
N ALA A 63 3.82 16.91 12.12
CA ALA A 63 4.42 15.68 12.62
C ALA A 63 3.73 14.48 12.00
N VAL A 64 4.53 13.45 11.68
CA VAL A 64 4.03 12.16 11.23
C VAL A 64 4.27 11.11 12.29
N TYR A 65 3.28 10.26 12.46
CA TYR A 65 3.23 9.15 13.39
C TYR A 65 2.98 7.86 12.62
N LEU A 66 3.56 6.77 13.08
CA LEU A 66 3.44 5.44 12.47
C LEU A 66 3.97 4.37 13.40
N THR A 67 3.75 3.12 13.10
CA THR A 67 4.34 2.00 13.83
C THR A 67 5.26 1.23 12.91
N LEU A 68 6.47 0.93 13.40
CA LEU A 68 7.49 0.13 12.71
C LEU A 68 7.68 -1.18 13.45
N THR A 69 7.56 -2.31 12.76
CA THR A 69 7.84 -3.64 13.33
C THR A 69 8.89 -4.34 12.50
N ASN A 70 10.00 -4.70 13.11
CA ASN A 70 11.05 -5.45 12.44
C ASN A 70 10.83 -6.96 12.63
N HIS A 71 10.38 -7.65 11.58
CA HIS A 71 10.23 -9.12 11.57
C HIS A 71 11.50 -9.86 11.16
N GLY A 72 12.60 -9.14 10.93
CA GLY A 72 13.91 -9.72 10.63
C GLY A 72 14.60 -10.27 11.87
N HIS A 73 15.65 -11.06 11.64
CA HIS A 73 16.49 -11.59 12.72
C HIS A 73 17.64 -10.66 13.13
N ILE A 74 17.82 -9.56 12.40
CA ILE A 74 18.86 -8.55 12.61
C ILE A 74 18.18 -7.23 12.90
N SER A 75 18.72 -6.46 13.84
CA SER A 75 18.26 -5.08 14.10
C SER A 75 18.53 -4.19 12.90
N ASP A 76 17.61 -3.26 12.63
CA ASP A 76 17.76 -2.19 11.64
C ASP A 76 17.65 -0.82 12.32
N GLN A 77 17.74 0.24 11.56
CA GLN A 77 17.64 1.62 12.04
C GLN A 77 16.86 2.46 11.05
N LEU A 78 15.89 3.25 11.53
CA LEU A 78 15.37 4.36 10.74
C LEU A 78 16.38 5.51 10.85
N ILE A 79 16.98 5.91 9.73
CA ILE A 79 18.07 6.89 9.65
C ILE A 79 17.66 8.22 9.03
N GLY A 80 16.42 8.33 8.53
CA GLY A 80 15.93 9.57 7.94
C GLY A 80 14.55 9.45 7.33
N ALA A 81 14.03 10.60 6.93
CA ALA A 81 12.79 10.72 6.16
C ALA A 81 12.85 11.94 5.24
N ALA A 82 12.01 11.94 4.17
CA ALA A 82 11.83 13.08 3.29
C ALA A 82 10.39 13.14 2.79
N SER A 83 9.87 14.34 2.54
CA SER A 83 8.56 14.53 1.91
C SER A 83 8.59 15.76 0.99
N PRO A 84 7.97 15.70 -0.21
CA PRO A 84 7.94 16.82 -1.15
C PRO A 84 7.15 18.03 -0.62
N ILE A 85 6.34 17.85 0.43
CA ILE A 85 5.54 18.93 1.04
C ILE A 85 6.27 19.69 2.15
N ALA A 86 7.52 19.30 2.50
CA ALA A 86 8.29 19.94 3.57
C ALA A 86 9.73 20.19 3.12
N GLU A 87 10.35 21.26 3.63
CA GLU A 87 11.78 21.53 3.39
C GLU A 87 12.67 20.46 4.02
N TYR A 88 12.29 20.02 5.23
CA TYR A 88 13.01 19.00 6.00
C TYR A 88 12.02 18.05 6.67
N ALA A 89 12.40 16.77 6.72
CA ALA A 89 11.75 15.78 7.57
C ALA A 89 12.82 15.22 8.52
N GLU A 90 12.62 15.38 9.82
CA GLU A 90 13.60 15.03 10.84
C GLU A 90 13.00 14.06 11.86
N ILE A 91 13.80 13.12 12.32
CA ILE A 91 13.39 12.22 13.40
C ILE A 91 13.59 12.94 14.74
N HIS A 92 12.51 13.03 15.51
CA HIS A 92 12.52 13.65 16.83
C HIS A 92 12.03 12.68 17.90
N THR A 93 12.49 12.88 19.11
CA THR A 93 12.01 12.17 20.30
C THR A 93 11.76 13.13 21.45
N HIS A 94 10.83 12.78 22.34
CA HIS A 94 10.67 13.49 23.60
C HIS A 94 11.51 12.84 24.68
N ARG A 95 12.30 13.64 25.37
CA ARG A 95 13.09 13.23 26.55
C ARG A 95 12.78 14.10 27.75
N MET A 96 12.75 13.48 28.92
CA MET A 96 12.66 14.20 30.18
C MET A 96 14.04 14.73 30.53
N GLU A 97 14.21 16.05 30.58
CA GLU A 97 15.41 16.75 31.01
C GLU A 97 15.01 17.78 32.06
N ASP A 98 15.62 17.73 33.26
CA ASP A 98 15.35 18.66 34.37
C ASP A 98 13.86 18.74 34.74
N SER A 99 13.15 17.61 34.76
CA SER A 99 11.70 17.50 34.98
C SER A 99 10.83 18.19 33.93
N MET A 100 11.39 18.55 32.79
CA MET A 100 10.65 19.08 31.61
C MET A 100 10.77 18.13 30.43
N MET A 101 9.67 17.94 29.73
CA MET A 101 9.67 17.24 28.45
C MET A 101 10.26 18.15 27.38
N LYS A 102 11.38 17.72 26.79
CA LYS A 102 12.04 18.43 25.67
C LYS A 102 12.05 17.57 24.42
N MET A 103 11.69 18.18 23.31
CA MET A 103 11.81 17.58 21.99
C MET A 103 13.26 17.69 21.52
N ARG A 104 13.83 16.60 21.02
CA ARG A 104 15.19 16.53 20.51
C ARG A 104 15.23 15.82 19.18
N LYS A 105 15.94 16.39 18.21
CA LYS A 105 16.32 15.69 17.00
C LYS A 105 17.26 14.54 17.35
N VAL A 106 17.04 13.40 16.70
CA VAL A 106 17.94 12.23 16.75
C VAL A 106 18.32 11.83 15.33
N ASP A 107 19.53 11.32 15.17
CA ASP A 107 20.02 10.94 13.84
C ASP A 107 19.44 9.60 13.40
N GLN A 108 19.01 8.76 14.34
CA GLN A 108 18.45 7.45 14.07
C GLN A 108 17.58 6.95 15.21
N VAL A 109 16.70 5.98 14.89
CA VAL A 109 15.91 5.21 15.85
C VAL A 109 16.16 3.73 15.58
N GLU A 110 16.57 3.00 16.64
CA GLU A 110 16.77 1.55 16.57
C GLU A 110 15.47 0.81 16.37
N LEU A 111 15.51 -0.22 15.51
CA LEU A 111 14.43 -1.15 15.21
C LEU A 111 14.91 -2.58 15.54
N PRO A 112 14.86 -2.99 16.82
CA PRO A 112 15.34 -4.30 17.23
C PRO A 112 14.57 -5.42 16.53
N SER A 113 15.23 -6.58 16.40
CA SER A 113 14.62 -7.78 15.82
C SER A 113 13.37 -8.23 16.57
N ASN A 114 12.27 -8.46 15.87
CA ASN A 114 10.97 -8.89 16.40
C ASN A 114 10.35 -7.93 17.42
N GLU A 115 10.70 -6.65 17.37
CA GLU A 115 10.12 -5.63 18.23
C GLU A 115 9.34 -4.59 17.42
N GLU A 116 8.36 -4.00 18.10
CA GLU A 116 7.58 -2.88 17.59
C GLU A 116 8.12 -1.57 18.17
N VAL A 117 8.31 -0.59 17.30
CA VAL A 117 8.73 0.77 17.66
C VAL A 117 7.65 1.75 17.23
N ALA A 118 6.96 2.35 18.21
CA ALA A 118 5.90 3.31 17.95
C ALA A 118 6.46 4.72 17.78
N PHE A 119 6.02 5.40 16.73
CA PHE A 119 6.12 6.84 16.56
C PHE A 119 4.74 7.42 16.88
N ALA A 120 4.61 8.04 18.04
CA ALA A 120 3.34 8.47 18.59
C ALA A 120 3.45 9.87 19.24
N PRO A 121 2.34 10.59 19.41
CA PRO A 121 2.33 11.88 20.12
C PRO A 121 2.93 11.75 21.52
N GLY A 122 3.91 12.60 21.82
CA GLY A 122 4.65 12.55 23.08
C GLY A 122 5.83 11.56 23.12
N GLY A 123 6.05 10.82 22.05
CA GLY A 123 7.18 9.90 21.87
C GLY A 123 8.04 10.25 20.64
N ASN A 124 8.53 9.22 19.97
CA ASN A 124 9.19 9.39 18.67
C ASN A 124 8.18 9.91 17.65
N HIS A 125 8.64 10.75 16.72
CA HIS A 125 7.84 11.24 15.60
C HIS A 125 8.76 11.77 14.50
N ILE A 126 8.23 11.86 13.27
CA ILE A 126 8.91 12.51 12.16
C ILE A 126 8.36 13.91 12.06
N MET A 127 9.21 14.90 12.34
CA MET A 127 8.89 16.30 12.28
C MET A 127 9.02 16.80 10.85
N LEU A 128 7.95 17.37 10.28
CA LEU A 128 7.94 18.05 9.00
C LEU A 128 8.16 19.55 9.26
N ILE A 129 9.19 20.12 8.65
CA ILE A 129 9.61 21.52 8.84
C ILE A 129 9.51 22.23 7.50
N GLY A 130 8.98 23.47 7.51
CA GLY A 130 8.86 24.25 6.29
C GLY A 130 7.79 23.72 5.34
N LEU A 131 6.61 23.41 5.87
CA LEU A 131 5.48 22.93 5.05
C LEU A 131 5.15 23.92 3.94
N SER A 132 5.09 23.42 2.70
CA SER A 132 4.70 24.18 1.50
C SER A 132 3.17 24.30 1.34
N GLN A 133 2.43 23.44 2.03
CA GLN A 133 0.97 23.39 2.01
C GLN A 133 0.41 23.11 3.41
N THR A 134 -0.88 23.46 3.61
CA THR A 134 -1.61 23.16 4.84
C THR A 134 -1.99 21.69 4.87
N LEU A 135 -1.83 21.03 6.02
CA LEU A 135 -2.34 19.68 6.24
C LEU A 135 -3.81 19.74 6.62
N LYS A 136 -4.71 19.34 5.71
CA LYS A 136 -6.15 19.32 5.94
C LYS A 136 -6.62 17.88 6.16
N GLU A 137 -7.55 17.71 7.10
CA GLU A 137 -8.17 16.42 7.38
C GLU A 137 -8.72 15.76 6.11
N GLY A 138 -8.43 14.47 5.95
CA GLY A 138 -8.81 13.67 4.80
C GLY A 138 -7.87 13.77 3.60
N GLU A 139 -6.91 14.72 3.58
CA GLU A 139 -5.87 14.74 2.54
C GLU A 139 -4.76 13.74 2.86
N CYS A 140 -4.00 13.37 1.83
CA CYS A 140 -2.85 12.47 1.96
C CYS A 140 -1.61 13.11 1.34
N PHE A 141 -0.43 12.64 1.77
CA PHE A 141 0.83 13.06 1.17
C PHE A 141 1.88 11.95 1.28
N PRO A 142 2.85 11.88 0.34
CA PRO A 142 3.90 10.88 0.36
C PRO A 142 5.00 11.25 1.37
N LEU A 143 5.51 10.22 2.04
CA LEU A 143 6.68 10.29 2.91
C LEU A 143 7.63 9.16 2.55
N MET A 144 8.86 9.50 2.21
CA MET A 144 9.96 8.56 2.04
C MET A 144 10.60 8.28 3.39
N LEU A 145 10.80 7.02 3.72
CA LEU A 145 11.51 6.54 4.91
C LEU A 145 12.82 5.88 4.48
N TYR A 146 13.90 6.18 5.19
CA TYR A 146 15.23 5.62 4.92
C TYR A 146 15.63 4.72 6.07
N PHE A 147 15.88 3.45 5.77
CA PHE A 147 16.39 2.45 6.70
C PHE A 147 17.83 2.11 6.35
N LYS A 148 18.59 1.73 7.36
CA LYS A 148 20.01 1.43 7.15
C LYS A 148 20.23 0.14 6.37
N GLU A 149 19.49 -0.91 6.69
CA GLU A 149 19.63 -2.25 6.09
C GLU A 149 18.50 -2.51 5.09
N ALA A 150 17.26 -2.15 5.43
CA ALA A 150 16.09 -2.41 4.58
C ALA A 150 15.96 -1.42 3.39
N GLY A 151 16.85 -0.39 3.30
CA GLY A 151 16.85 0.59 2.21
C GLY A 151 15.79 1.67 2.40
N GLN A 152 15.09 2.02 1.33
CA GLN A 152 14.09 3.09 1.36
C GLN A 152 12.72 2.59 0.94
N THR A 153 11.66 3.21 1.46
CA THR A 153 10.30 2.94 1.03
C THR A 153 9.45 4.19 1.15
N MET A 154 8.52 4.35 0.22
CA MET A 154 7.53 5.42 0.27
C MET A 154 6.27 4.93 0.94
N VAL A 155 5.74 5.74 1.85
CA VAL A 155 4.44 5.51 2.50
C VAL A 155 3.53 6.69 2.23
N GLU A 156 2.24 6.46 2.19
CA GLU A 156 1.24 7.49 2.15
C GLU A 156 0.79 7.83 3.57
N VAL A 157 0.88 9.09 3.92
CA VAL A 157 0.49 9.61 5.23
C VAL A 157 -0.90 10.22 5.12
N ILE A 158 -1.86 9.72 5.89
CA ILE A 158 -3.22 10.26 5.96
C ILE A 158 -3.25 11.39 6.98
N VAL A 159 -3.89 12.50 6.62
CA VAL A 159 -4.10 13.62 7.54
C VAL A 159 -5.40 13.40 8.32
N GLU A 160 -5.27 13.06 9.58
CA GLU A 160 -6.35 12.84 10.52
C GLU A 160 -6.79 14.13 11.21
N ALA A 161 -7.91 14.09 11.92
CA ALA A 161 -8.39 15.20 12.74
C ALA A 161 -7.30 15.71 13.69
N ALA A 162 -7.33 17.01 14.03
CA ALA A 162 -6.30 17.68 14.84
C ALA A 162 -6.03 17.01 16.21
N GLY A 163 -7.00 16.28 16.76
CA GLY A 163 -6.90 15.58 18.04
C GLY A 163 -6.54 14.09 17.95
N ALA A 164 -6.35 13.55 16.75
CA ALA A 164 -6.14 12.12 16.54
C ALA A 164 -4.91 11.60 17.31
N THR A 165 -5.05 10.45 17.95
CA THR A 165 -3.96 9.76 18.67
C THR A 165 -3.46 8.52 17.93
N SER A 166 -4.23 8.08 16.94
CA SER A 166 -3.93 6.98 16.02
C SER A 166 -4.54 7.30 14.66
N ALA A 167 -4.12 6.61 13.62
CA ALA A 167 -4.87 6.63 12.37
C ALA A 167 -6.29 6.09 12.65
N SER A 168 -7.30 6.85 12.23
CA SER A 168 -8.67 6.35 12.27
C SER A 168 -8.81 5.29 11.18
N HIS A 169 -9.38 4.15 11.50
CA HIS A 169 -9.87 3.21 10.50
C HIS A 169 -11.20 3.74 9.89
N SER A 170 -11.24 5.03 9.58
CA SER A 170 -12.38 5.57 8.87
C SER A 170 -12.29 5.06 7.43
N GLU A 171 -13.32 4.35 7.02
CA GLU A 171 -13.65 4.11 5.62
C GLU A 171 -13.88 5.46 4.93
N HIS A 172 -12.82 6.24 4.76
CA HIS A 172 -12.86 7.30 3.79
C HIS A 172 -12.66 6.63 2.44
N ASP A 173 -13.80 6.32 1.84
CA ASP A 173 -13.97 6.05 0.43
C ASP A 173 -13.42 7.26 -0.37
N HIS A 174 -12.11 7.35 -0.47
CA HIS A 174 -11.47 8.12 -1.51
C HIS A 174 -11.58 7.27 -2.76
N GLY A 175 -12.66 7.48 -3.50
CA GLY A 175 -13.08 6.76 -4.69
C GLY A 175 -12.11 6.75 -5.87
N SER A 176 -10.83 6.61 -5.58
CA SER A 176 -9.82 6.24 -6.55
C SER A 176 -9.35 4.84 -6.23
N PRO A 177 -9.57 3.86 -7.12
CA PRO A 177 -9.11 2.51 -6.91
C PRO A 177 -7.59 2.50 -6.71
N ALA A 178 -7.13 1.90 -5.62
CA ALA A 178 -5.71 1.63 -5.45
C ALA A 178 -5.32 0.57 -6.50
N ILE A 179 -4.53 0.97 -7.49
CA ILE A 179 -4.04 0.06 -8.52
C ILE A 179 -2.82 -0.66 -7.96
N GLN A 180 -2.95 -1.97 -7.78
CA GLN A 180 -1.84 -2.84 -7.45
C GLN A 180 -1.43 -3.64 -8.68
N ALA A 181 -0.17 -3.58 -9.05
CA ALA A 181 0.38 -4.37 -10.15
C ALA A 181 1.62 -5.12 -9.69
N HIS A 182 1.67 -6.41 -10.03
CA HIS A 182 2.83 -7.27 -9.79
C HIS A 182 3.62 -7.40 -11.08
N VAL A 183 4.88 -7.02 -11.06
CA VAL A 183 5.78 -7.02 -12.21
C VAL A 183 6.92 -7.99 -11.93
N ALA A 184 6.93 -9.11 -12.61
CA ALA A 184 8.04 -10.06 -12.57
C ALA A 184 9.02 -9.74 -13.69
N ILE A 185 10.30 -9.62 -13.33
CA ILE A 185 11.40 -9.36 -14.26
C ILE A 185 12.24 -10.62 -14.34
N GLU A 186 12.30 -11.22 -15.52
CA GLU A 186 13.09 -12.43 -15.80
C GLU A 186 14.04 -12.16 -16.97
N GLY A 187 15.34 -12.32 -16.73
CA GLY A 187 16.38 -12.03 -17.73
C GLY A 187 16.31 -10.59 -18.26
N GLY A 188 15.97 -9.61 -17.40
CA GLY A 188 15.84 -8.21 -17.74
C GLY A 188 14.63 -7.84 -18.61
N LYS A 189 13.57 -8.66 -18.59
CA LYS A 189 12.32 -8.43 -19.34
C LYS A 189 11.10 -8.72 -18.46
N VAL A 190 10.00 -8.08 -18.80
CA VAL A 190 8.66 -8.42 -18.26
C VAL A 190 7.87 -9.28 -19.25
N ALA A 191 6.84 -9.99 -18.79
CA ALA A 191 5.97 -10.76 -19.67
C ALA A 191 5.26 -9.86 -20.68
N ASP A 192 4.98 -10.38 -21.88
CA ASP A 192 4.42 -9.61 -23.00
C ASP A 192 3.08 -8.95 -22.69
N ASP A 193 2.27 -9.52 -21.77
CA ASP A 193 0.99 -8.98 -21.33
C ASP A 193 1.13 -7.83 -20.32
N GLN A 194 2.31 -7.60 -19.76
CA GLN A 194 2.62 -6.54 -18.79
C GLN A 194 3.26 -5.29 -19.43
N GLY A 195 3.26 -5.19 -20.74
CA GLY A 195 3.92 -4.10 -21.46
C GLY A 195 3.34 -2.70 -21.20
N VAL A 196 2.10 -2.57 -20.70
CA VAL A 196 1.45 -1.28 -20.37
C VAL A 196 0.52 -1.44 -19.17
N ILE A 197 0.76 -0.66 -18.13
CA ILE A 197 -0.14 -0.53 -16.98
C ILE A 197 -0.94 0.77 -17.14
N LYS A 198 -2.27 0.65 -17.24
CA LYS A 198 -3.17 1.80 -17.40
C LYS A 198 -3.68 2.29 -16.05
N ILE A 199 -3.59 3.59 -15.83
CA ILE A 199 -3.87 4.27 -14.57
C ILE A 199 -4.67 5.53 -14.87
N ALA A 200 -5.54 5.97 -13.98
CA ALA A 200 -6.17 7.29 -14.07
C ALA A 200 -5.40 8.31 -13.23
N GLN A 201 -5.43 9.56 -13.66
CA GLN A 201 -4.83 10.66 -12.90
C GLN A 201 -5.46 10.74 -11.51
N GLY A 202 -4.62 10.81 -10.47
CA GLY A 202 -5.03 10.81 -9.07
C GLY A 202 -5.19 9.42 -8.46
N ASP A 203 -4.98 8.34 -9.22
CA ASP A 203 -4.98 7.00 -8.66
C ASP A 203 -3.75 6.75 -7.79
N HIS A 204 -3.97 5.99 -6.73
CA HIS A 204 -2.90 5.46 -5.89
C HIS A 204 -2.37 4.19 -6.54
N VAL A 205 -1.09 4.18 -6.86
CA VAL A 205 -0.43 3.08 -7.57
C VAL A 205 0.56 2.41 -6.67
N THR A 206 0.47 1.11 -6.53
CA THR A 206 1.48 0.29 -5.86
C THR A 206 2.01 -0.75 -6.84
N LEU A 207 3.29 -0.65 -7.16
CA LEU A 207 3.98 -1.60 -8.01
C LEU A 207 4.81 -2.55 -7.14
N HIS A 208 4.58 -3.84 -7.29
CA HIS A 208 5.35 -4.89 -6.65
C HIS A 208 6.29 -5.50 -7.69
N PHE A 209 7.57 -5.39 -7.47
CA PHE A 209 8.60 -5.94 -8.34
C PHE A 209 9.20 -7.20 -7.75
N SER A 210 9.44 -8.19 -8.60
CA SER A 210 10.30 -9.34 -8.30
C SER A 210 11.28 -9.53 -9.45
N SER A 211 12.49 -9.99 -9.16
CA SER A 211 13.50 -10.20 -10.19
C SER A 211 14.39 -11.42 -9.90
N ASP A 212 14.84 -12.09 -10.96
CA ASP A 212 15.85 -13.15 -10.94
C ASP A 212 17.28 -12.60 -10.88
N GLU A 213 17.46 -11.30 -11.18
CA GLU A 213 18.73 -10.57 -11.10
C GLU A 213 18.56 -9.26 -10.35
N THR A 214 19.68 -8.66 -9.89
CA THR A 214 19.63 -7.33 -9.26
C THR A 214 19.56 -6.24 -10.33
N HIS A 215 18.52 -5.42 -10.26
CA HIS A 215 18.31 -4.28 -11.16
C HIS A 215 18.00 -3.01 -10.37
N ASN A 216 18.46 -1.88 -10.89
CA ASN A 216 17.99 -0.56 -10.46
C ASN A 216 16.98 -0.06 -11.50
N LEU A 217 15.73 0.11 -11.10
CA LEU A 217 14.63 0.54 -11.96
C LEU A 217 14.40 2.02 -11.79
N HIS A 218 14.11 2.71 -12.90
CA HIS A 218 13.75 4.12 -12.92
C HIS A 218 12.35 4.30 -13.54
N ILE A 219 11.44 4.91 -12.77
CA ILE A 219 10.09 5.28 -13.21
C ILE A 219 10.15 6.73 -13.69
N HIS A 220 10.26 6.91 -15.01
CA HIS A 220 10.30 8.24 -15.61
C HIS A 220 9.01 9.02 -15.37
N GLY A 221 9.15 10.35 -15.27
CA GLY A 221 8.03 11.26 -15.03
C GLY A 221 7.63 11.42 -13.57
N TYR A 222 8.02 10.46 -12.73
CA TYR A 222 7.88 10.52 -11.26
C TYR A 222 9.21 10.61 -10.54
N ASP A 223 10.32 10.42 -11.27
CA ASP A 223 11.69 10.47 -10.77
C ASP A 223 11.91 9.51 -9.56
N ILE A 224 11.37 8.31 -9.69
CA ILE A 224 11.44 7.26 -8.66
C ILE A 224 12.43 6.21 -9.11
N GLU A 225 13.46 5.97 -8.28
CA GLU A 225 14.41 4.88 -8.46
C GLU A 225 14.15 3.80 -7.40
N VAL A 226 14.22 2.52 -7.80
CA VAL A 226 14.05 1.38 -6.91
C VAL A 226 15.01 0.26 -7.27
N GLU A 227 15.74 -0.23 -6.28
CA GLU A 227 16.57 -1.42 -6.43
C GLU A 227 15.75 -2.67 -6.15
N VAL A 228 15.81 -3.64 -7.05
CA VAL A 228 15.19 -4.95 -6.92
C VAL A 228 16.29 -5.98 -6.88
N GLY A 229 16.52 -6.61 -5.75
CA GLY A 229 17.55 -7.64 -5.58
C GLY A 229 17.10 -9.01 -6.09
N THR A 230 18.06 -9.87 -6.40
CA THR A 230 17.82 -11.26 -6.80
C THR A 230 17.00 -12.02 -5.78
N GLY A 231 15.83 -12.55 -6.20
CA GLY A 231 14.92 -13.30 -5.33
C GLY A 231 14.27 -12.49 -4.22
N SER A 232 14.42 -11.16 -4.24
CA SER A 232 13.74 -10.24 -3.32
C SER A 232 12.54 -9.59 -3.99
N HIS A 233 11.67 -9.00 -3.17
CA HIS A 233 10.55 -8.20 -3.63
C HIS A 233 10.80 -6.74 -3.26
N ALA A 234 10.63 -5.84 -4.23
CA ALA A 234 10.62 -4.40 -3.99
C ALA A 234 9.20 -3.87 -4.23
N MET A 235 8.82 -2.85 -3.48
CA MET A 235 7.51 -2.23 -3.60
C MET A 235 7.67 -0.71 -3.72
N VAL A 236 6.94 -0.13 -4.66
CA VAL A 236 6.90 1.32 -4.87
C VAL A 236 5.45 1.78 -4.89
N GLY A 237 5.13 2.75 -4.03
CA GLY A 237 3.84 3.42 -4.01
C GLY A 237 3.97 4.88 -4.44
N PHE A 238 3.07 5.36 -5.29
CA PHE A 238 2.99 6.78 -5.68
C PHE A 238 1.57 7.15 -6.12
N ILE A 239 1.32 8.46 -6.19
CA ILE A 239 0.07 8.99 -6.75
C ILE A 239 0.34 9.39 -8.20
N ALA A 240 -0.52 8.95 -9.11
CA ALA A 240 -0.42 9.25 -10.53
C ALA A 240 -0.82 10.72 -10.83
N THR A 241 0.02 11.68 -10.48
CA THR A 241 -0.29 13.13 -10.59
C THR A 241 -0.14 13.68 -12.01
N ALA A 242 0.78 13.12 -12.80
CA ALA A 242 1.05 13.54 -14.17
C ALA A 242 0.35 12.61 -15.18
N THR A 243 -0.30 13.20 -16.19
CA THR A 243 -0.89 12.43 -17.31
C THR A 243 0.13 12.21 -18.40
N GLY A 244 0.07 11.05 -19.06
CA GLY A 244 1.00 10.71 -20.14
C GLY A 244 1.39 9.25 -20.15
N ARG A 245 2.40 8.93 -20.96
CA ARG A 245 2.99 7.60 -21.05
C ARG A 245 4.43 7.65 -20.57
N PHE A 246 4.70 7.01 -19.45
CA PHE A 246 5.98 7.05 -18.76
C PHE A 246 6.66 5.69 -18.84
N PRO A 247 7.90 5.62 -19.40
CA PRO A 247 8.65 4.36 -19.39
C PRO A 247 9.16 4.03 -17.99
N VAL A 248 9.20 2.73 -17.69
CA VAL A 248 9.95 2.17 -16.58
C VAL A 248 11.13 1.39 -17.16
N GLU A 249 12.34 1.77 -16.78
CA GLU A 249 13.58 1.28 -17.39
C GLU A 249 14.54 0.71 -16.34
N ILE A 250 15.43 -0.19 -16.77
CA ILE A 250 16.57 -0.61 -15.97
C ILE A 250 17.68 0.42 -16.13
N HIS A 251 18.11 1.05 -15.04
CA HIS A 251 19.19 2.02 -15.03
C HIS A 251 20.54 1.34 -15.29
N GLY A 252 21.34 1.91 -16.20
CA GLY A 252 22.68 1.39 -16.52
C GLY A 252 22.72 0.25 -17.54
N ALA A 253 21.59 -0.17 -18.10
CA ALA A 253 21.57 -1.07 -19.23
C ALA A 253 22.19 -0.40 -20.49
N SER A 254 22.97 -1.15 -21.26
CA SER A 254 23.65 -0.64 -22.48
C SER A 254 22.68 -0.24 -23.60
N HIS A 255 21.40 -0.54 -23.46
CA HIS A 255 20.31 -0.13 -24.32
C HIS A 255 19.14 0.34 -23.46
N HIS A 256 18.72 1.61 -23.66
CA HIS A 256 17.54 2.19 -23.02
C HIS A 256 16.26 1.58 -23.62
N HIS A 257 15.90 0.39 -23.18
CA HIS A 257 14.61 -0.21 -23.50
C HIS A 257 13.72 -0.17 -22.26
N ALA A 258 12.54 0.41 -22.43
CA ALA A 258 11.53 0.37 -21.40
C ALA A 258 11.12 -1.08 -21.14
N LEU A 259 11.14 -1.49 -19.88
CA LEU A 259 10.58 -2.77 -19.44
C LEU A 259 9.07 -2.80 -19.71
N PHE A 260 8.39 -1.71 -19.33
CA PHE A 260 6.98 -1.48 -19.57
C PHE A 260 6.68 0.03 -19.48
N TYR A 261 5.42 0.39 -19.71
CA TYR A 261 4.95 1.77 -19.64
C TYR A 261 3.84 1.93 -18.62
N LEU A 262 3.87 3.03 -17.88
CA LEU A 262 2.73 3.54 -17.14
C LEU A 262 1.97 4.52 -18.05
N GLU A 263 0.71 4.23 -18.36
CA GLU A 263 -0.13 5.09 -19.19
C GLU A 263 -1.19 5.72 -18.29
N VAL A 264 -0.98 7.00 -17.95
CA VAL A 264 -1.84 7.75 -17.03
C VAL A 264 -2.81 8.60 -17.82
N HIS A 265 -4.09 8.27 -17.72
CA HIS A 265 -5.18 8.97 -18.37
C HIS A 265 -5.75 10.07 -17.48
N PRO A 266 -6.15 11.23 -18.03
CA PRO A 266 -6.87 12.24 -17.25
C PRO A 266 -8.22 11.67 -16.75
N LYS A 267 -8.61 12.07 -15.55
CA LYS A 267 -9.96 11.79 -15.00
C LYS A 267 -11.02 12.63 -15.64
#